data_2da8addfca17badd560e75e4b8d81df2
#
_entry.id   2da8addfca17badd560e75e4b8d81df2
#
_cell.length_a   1.000
_cell.length_b   1.000
_cell.length_c   1.000
_cell.angle_alpha   90.00
_cell.angle_beta   90.00
_cell.angle_gamma   90.00
#
_symmetry.space_group_name_H-M   'P 1'
#
loop_
_entity.id
_entity.type
_entity.pdbx_description
1 polymer ?
#
loop_
_entity_poly.entity_id
_entity_poly.type
_entity_poly.pdbx_seq_one_letter_code
_entity_poly.pdbx_strand_id
1 'polypeptide(L)'
;MRKTLIAFLMLSAATTTAAAFTPEELASRTVERRAVEAVIWGIPAVNYDLMLQEMLTKTKGKVNQILYWSRPLNWHNQTLTPNPDAIYLMAFTDTKEVGPVVIEVPPSEGGSINGNIVNVWQMALEDAGPSGADQGKGGKYLVLPPGYKDKVPDGYIPLQSDTFGGYALLRSNLASHTDADIAKSVEYAKRLKVYPLLQAANPPETVFTDAKDVVFDSTIKYDESFFKSLDRVVQYEPWLSRDRAMIDALRSLGIEKGKPFSPTPAVAKQLEAGVKEGKEWLEQKYDSGLIPFYENSRWNFAGSPELVKSAQAGYDEPEAYPVDLRGVAYSYAFVGLKRMGTGQFYLISIKDKAGHDFDGSQTYRLSVAADVPVQQYWSLTAYDRETHALIRNMDRASRSSQIADLKKNKDGSVDIFLGPKAPKGGEANWIPTDPDRKFEVMFRLYAPTKALFDKSWVLPDLDRIEAKE
;
A
#
# COMPACT_ATOMS: atom_id res chain seq x y z
N MET A 1 66.68 34.54 54.67
CA MET A 1 65.77 33.39 54.84
C MET A 1 64.35 33.86 54.36
N ARG A 2 63.99 33.54 53.12
CA ARG A 2 62.59 33.80 52.58
C ARG A 2 61.81 32.54 52.62
N LYS A 3 60.72 32.51 53.36
CA LYS A 3 59.75 31.38 53.38
C LYS A 3 58.73 31.58 52.25
N THR A 4 58.76 30.67 51.27
CA THR A 4 57.75 30.62 50.20
C THR A 4 56.57 29.81 50.67
N LEU A 5 55.37 30.43 50.73
CA LEU A 5 54.13 29.78 51.05
C LEU A 5 53.52 29.24 49.72
N ILE A 6 53.38 27.91 49.59
CA ILE A 6 52.72 27.27 48.50
C ILE A 6 51.24 27.10 48.90
N ALA A 7 50.34 27.86 48.25
CA ALA A 7 48.92 27.68 48.39
C ALA A 7 48.44 26.53 47.46
N PHE A 8 47.89 25.47 48.03
CA PHE A 8 47.26 24.39 47.31
C PHE A 8 45.81 24.83 47.03
N LEU A 9 45.52 25.11 45.76
CA LEU A 9 44.15 25.26 45.29
C LEU A 9 43.52 23.89 45.11
N MET A 10 42.62 23.47 46.01
CA MET A 10 41.74 22.31 45.77
C MET A 10 40.65 22.70 44.77
N LEU A 11 40.76 22.18 43.55
CA LEU A 11 39.72 22.23 42.56
C LEU A 11 38.69 21.13 42.90
N SER A 12 37.60 21.48 43.56
CA SER A 12 36.44 20.60 43.74
C SER A 12 35.76 20.42 42.40
N ALA A 13 36.02 19.29 41.73
CA ALA A 13 35.21 18.84 40.58
C ALA A 13 33.82 18.50 41.08
N ALA A 14 32.86 19.40 40.84
CA ALA A 14 31.45 19.08 41.02
C ALA A 14 31.06 18.04 39.96
N THR A 15 31.03 16.75 40.33
CA THR A 15 30.40 15.71 39.54
C THR A 15 28.92 15.99 39.52
N THR A 16 28.41 16.59 38.44
CA THR A 16 26.97 16.63 38.15
C THR A 16 26.54 15.18 37.91
N THR A 17 26.05 14.52 38.95
CA THR A 17 25.27 13.29 38.79
C THR A 17 24.05 13.65 37.91
N ALA A 18 24.02 13.09 36.69
CA ALA A 18 22.78 13.17 35.88
C ALA A 18 21.61 12.69 36.74
N ALA A 19 20.61 13.54 36.92
CA ALA A 19 19.44 13.21 37.74
C ALA A 19 18.83 11.90 37.24
N ALA A 20 18.59 10.95 38.11
CA ALA A 20 17.87 9.74 37.76
C ALA A 20 16.45 10.10 37.34
N PHE A 21 15.92 9.41 36.33
CA PHE A 21 14.53 9.60 35.91
C PHE A 21 13.57 9.30 37.07
N THR A 22 12.52 10.12 37.19
CA THR A 22 11.42 9.83 38.11
C THR A 22 10.56 8.65 37.61
N PRO A 23 9.79 7.97 38.47
CA PRO A 23 8.85 6.93 38.03
C PRO A 23 7.86 7.44 36.98
N GLU A 24 7.38 8.67 37.11
CA GLU A 24 6.43 9.32 36.20
C GLU A 24 7.08 9.57 34.83
N GLU A 25 8.32 10.06 34.80
CA GLU A 25 9.08 10.24 33.57
C GLU A 25 9.33 8.91 32.87
N LEU A 26 9.69 7.86 33.60
CA LEU A 26 9.89 6.52 33.03
C LEU A 26 8.59 5.94 32.47
N ALA A 27 7.45 6.16 33.13
CA ALA A 27 6.13 5.73 32.65
C ALA A 27 5.78 6.46 31.35
N SER A 28 5.90 7.80 31.31
CA SER A 28 5.66 8.63 30.13
C SER A 28 6.51 8.17 28.94
N ARG A 29 7.83 8.10 29.12
CA ARG A 29 8.78 7.64 28.09
C ARG A 29 8.52 6.20 27.64
N THR A 30 7.96 5.35 28.48
CA THR A 30 7.57 3.99 28.10
C THR A 30 6.40 4.02 27.14
N VAL A 31 5.37 4.82 27.39
CA VAL A 31 4.22 4.98 26.48
C VAL A 31 4.66 5.55 25.15
N GLU A 32 5.45 6.64 25.13
CA GLU A 32 5.93 7.27 23.89
C GLU A 32 6.70 6.28 23.02
N ARG A 33 7.72 5.61 23.54
CA ARG A 33 8.53 4.62 22.78
C ARG A 33 7.64 3.51 22.21
N ARG A 34 6.71 2.97 23.01
CA ARG A 34 5.82 1.90 22.57
C ARG A 34 4.80 2.39 21.56
N ALA A 35 4.39 3.66 21.64
CA ALA A 35 3.51 4.25 20.64
C ALA A 35 4.19 4.37 19.27
N VAL A 36 5.45 4.81 19.22
CA VAL A 36 6.25 4.86 17.97
C VAL A 36 6.35 3.46 17.34
N GLU A 37 6.77 2.46 18.12
CA GLU A 37 6.90 1.08 17.65
C GLU A 37 5.55 0.50 17.21
N ALA A 38 4.47 0.81 17.93
CA ALA A 38 3.12 0.38 17.57
C ALA A 38 2.64 0.99 16.24
N VAL A 39 3.05 2.22 15.93
CA VAL A 39 2.77 2.86 14.63
C VAL A 39 3.49 2.11 13.52
N ILE A 40 4.80 1.93 13.64
CA ILE A 40 5.63 1.28 12.61
C ILE A 40 5.13 -0.15 12.33
N TRP A 41 4.95 -0.93 13.39
CA TRP A 41 4.49 -2.32 13.28
C TRP A 41 3.03 -2.43 12.84
N GLY A 42 2.16 -1.54 13.35
CA GLY A 42 0.71 -1.62 13.18
C GLY A 42 0.17 -1.13 11.83
N ILE A 43 0.96 -0.39 11.04
CA ILE A 43 0.55 0.20 9.76
C ILE A 43 -0.25 -0.76 8.86
N PRO A 44 0.17 -2.00 8.58
CA PRO A 44 -0.57 -2.90 7.69
C PRO A 44 -1.99 -3.19 8.18
N ALA A 45 -2.13 -3.44 9.47
CA ALA A 45 -3.43 -3.73 10.09
C ALA A 45 -4.34 -2.49 10.15
N VAL A 46 -3.76 -1.33 10.47
CA VAL A 46 -4.49 -0.05 10.49
C VAL A 46 -4.96 0.31 9.09
N ASN A 47 -4.12 0.15 8.07
CA ASN A 47 -4.51 0.41 6.68
C ASN A 47 -5.65 -0.53 6.23
N TYR A 48 -5.59 -1.83 6.58
CA TYR A 48 -6.71 -2.75 6.35
C TYR A 48 -8.00 -2.28 7.02
N ASP A 49 -7.92 -1.94 8.31
CA ASP A 49 -9.10 -1.49 9.07
C ASP A 49 -9.71 -0.22 8.50
N LEU A 50 -8.88 0.76 8.10
CA LEU A 50 -9.37 1.98 7.46
C LEU A 50 -10.15 1.69 6.17
N MET A 51 -9.65 0.80 5.30
CA MET A 51 -10.38 0.39 4.11
C MET A 51 -11.68 -0.33 4.44
N LEU A 52 -11.66 -1.22 5.42
CA LEU A 52 -12.87 -1.93 5.89
C LEU A 52 -13.91 -0.94 6.45
N GLN A 53 -13.48 0.01 7.29
CA GLN A 53 -14.39 1.02 7.86
C GLN A 53 -14.98 1.94 6.80
N GLU A 54 -14.20 2.35 5.78
CA GLU A 54 -14.72 3.13 4.65
C GLU A 54 -15.81 2.34 3.89
N MET A 55 -15.60 1.05 3.63
CA MET A 55 -16.63 0.21 3.03
C MET A 55 -17.89 0.18 3.90
N LEU A 56 -17.75 -0.11 5.19
CA LEU A 56 -18.89 -0.30 6.10
C LEU A 56 -19.66 0.99 6.38
N THR A 57 -18.99 2.14 6.39
CA THR A 57 -19.59 3.42 6.82
C THR A 57 -19.98 4.34 5.67
N LYS A 58 -19.28 4.29 4.53
CA LYS A 58 -19.51 5.18 3.38
C LYS A 58 -20.27 4.51 2.25
N THR A 59 -20.37 3.19 2.26
CA THR A 59 -21.10 2.43 1.25
C THR A 59 -22.18 1.56 1.88
N LYS A 60 -22.90 0.77 1.08
CA LYS A 60 -23.82 -0.27 1.58
C LYS A 60 -23.17 -1.65 1.61
N GLY A 61 -21.85 -1.72 1.36
CA GLY A 61 -21.07 -2.96 1.33
C GLY A 61 -20.98 -3.63 2.69
N LYS A 62 -20.81 -4.95 2.67
CA LYS A 62 -20.62 -5.78 3.87
C LYS A 62 -19.49 -6.77 3.61
N VAL A 63 -18.96 -7.35 4.68
CA VAL A 63 -18.02 -8.47 4.56
C VAL A 63 -18.66 -9.64 3.78
N ASN A 64 -17.86 -10.42 3.12
CA ASN A 64 -18.26 -11.52 2.24
C ASN A 64 -19.13 -11.08 1.04
N GLN A 65 -18.98 -9.81 0.65
CA GLN A 65 -19.54 -9.20 -0.56
C GLN A 65 -18.42 -8.52 -1.34
N ILE A 66 -18.70 -7.99 -2.52
CA ILE A 66 -17.71 -7.31 -3.36
C ILE A 66 -17.99 -5.82 -3.43
N LEU A 67 -17.05 -5.02 -2.93
CA LEU A 67 -16.97 -3.61 -3.25
C LEU A 67 -16.22 -3.47 -4.58
N TYR A 68 -16.69 -2.65 -5.51
CA TYR A 68 -16.02 -2.44 -6.79
C TYR A 68 -16.22 -1.01 -7.31
N TRP A 69 -15.43 -0.63 -8.30
CA TRP A 69 -15.58 0.63 -9.04
C TRP A 69 -15.91 0.30 -10.48
N SER A 70 -17.08 0.72 -10.96
CA SER A 70 -17.53 0.45 -12.34
C SER A 70 -16.88 1.33 -13.41
N ARG A 71 -15.84 2.07 -13.04
CA ARG A 71 -14.96 2.87 -13.91
C ARG A 71 -13.53 2.88 -13.36
N PRO A 72 -12.53 3.24 -14.18
CA PRO A 72 -11.18 3.50 -13.70
C PRO A 72 -11.16 4.46 -12.51
N LEU A 73 -10.23 4.24 -11.59
CA LEU A 73 -10.13 5.03 -10.38
C LEU A 73 -9.75 6.48 -10.68
N ASN A 74 -10.36 7.40 -9.97
CA ASN A 74 -9.99 8.80 -9.94
C ASN A 74 -9.74 9.25 -8.50
N TRP A 75 -9.56 10.54 -8.27
CA TRP A 75 -9.25 11.10 -6.95
C TRP A 75 -10.27 10.80 -5.84
N HIS A 76 -11.47 10.33 -6.15
CA HIS A 76 -12.43 9.87 -5.14
C HIS A 76 -11.96 8.58 -4.44
N ASN A 77 -11.07 7.81 -5.08
CA ASN A 77 -10.41 6.68 -4.44
C ASN A 77 -9.11 7.15 -3.79
N GLN A 78 -9.12 7.27 -2.49
CA GLN A 78 -8.00 7.69 -1.64
C GLN A 78 -7.45 6.48 -0.87
N THR A 79 -7.04 5.45 -1.61
CA THR A 79 -6.22 4.34 -1.11
C THR A 79 -4.75 4.59 -1.43
N LEU A 80 -3.83 3.82 -0.83
CA LEU A 80 -2.40 3.96 -1.10
C LEU A 80 -2.05 3.55 -2.54
N THR A 81 -1.39 4.41 -3.28
CA THR A 81 -0.86 4.21 -4.64
C THR A 81 -1.74 3.35 -5.56
N PRO A 82 -3.07 3.63 -5.69
CA PRO A 82 -3.96 2.82 -6.50
C PRO A 82 -3.61 2.94 -7.98
N ASN A 83 -3.94 1.91 -8.77
CA ASN A 83 -3.75 1.94 -10.22
C ASN A 83 -5.03 2.41 -10.93
N PRO A 84 -5.07 3.60 -11.55
CA PRO A 84 -6.24 4.08 -12.27
C PRO A 84 -6.44 3.45 -13.66
N ASP A 85 -5.59 2.50 -14.05
CA ASP A 85 -5.65 1.85 -15.37
C ASP A 85 -6.28 0.44 -15.31
N ALA A 86 -7.14 0.17 -14.31
CA ALA A 86 -7.84 -1.09 -14.14
C ALA A 86 -9.18 -0.89 -13.42
N ILE A 87 -10.08 -1.86 -13.52
CA ILE A 87 -11.32 -1.92 -12.74
C ILE A 87 -11.04 -2.64 -11.43
N TYR A 88 -11.21 -1.96 -10.31
CA TYR A 88 -10.92 -2.49 -8.97
C TYR A 88 -12.10 -3.21 -8.35
N LEU A 89 -11.78 -4.32 -7.67
CA LEU A 89 -12.68 -5.09 -6.84
C LEU A 89 -12.01 -5.39 -5.51
N MET A 90 -12.71 -5.16 -4.43
CA MET A 90 -12.27 -5.49 -3.07
C MET A 90 -13.30 -6.40 -2.42
N ALA A 91 -12.96 -7.66 -2.18
CA ALA A 91 -13.78 -8.60 -1.44
C ALA A 91 -13.22 -8.72 -0.02
N PHE A 92 -13.79 -7.98 0.93
CA PHE A 92 -13.46 -8.13 2.34
C PHE A 92 -14.09 -9.42 2.86
N THR A 93 -13.25 -10.36 3.29
CA THR A 93 -13.69 -11.66 3.83
C THR A 93 -13.69 -11.65 5.35
N ASP A 94 -14.66 -12.33 5.93
CA ASP A 94 -14.70 -12.61 7.36
C ASP A 94 -15.19 -14.05 7.55
N THR A 95 -14.34 -14.86 8.19
CA THR A 95 -14.57 -16.29 8.40
C THR A 95 -15.05 -16.64 9.80
N LYS A 96 -15.17 -15.65 10.71
CA LYS A 96 -15.43 -15.89 12.13
C LYS A 96 -16.78 -16.53 12.38
N GLU A 97 -17.82 -16.00 11.75
CA GLU A 97 -19.19 -16.44 11.98
C GLU A 97 -19.65 -17.49 10.92
N VAL A 98 -19.12 -17.38 9.70
CA VAL A 98 -19.62 -18.19 8.57
C VAL A 98 -18.73 -19.39 8.24
N GLY A 99 -17.58 -19.52 8.90
CA GLY A 99 -16.56 -20.50 8.58
C GLY A 99 -15.81 -20.16 7.26
N PRO A 100 -15.26 -21.16 6.56
CA PRO A 100 -14.50 -20.94 5.33
C PRO A 100 -15.28 -20.18 4.27
N VAL A 101 -14.61 -19.23 3.60
CA VAL A 101 -15.17 -18.39 2.53
C VAL A 101 -14.50 -18.72 1.20
N VAL A 102 -15.32 -18.92 0.17
CA VAL A 102 -14.88 -19.15 -1.22
C VAL A 102 -14.83 -17.84 -1.95
N ILE A 103 -13.70 -17.58 -2.65
CA ILE A 103 -13.57 -16.56 -3.68
C ILE A 103 -13.38 -17.32 -4.99
N GLU A 104 -14.41 -17.32 -5.85
CA GLU A 104 -14.39 -18.03 -7.13
C GLU A 104 -14.02 -17.06 -8.25
N VAL A 105 -12.77 -17.18 -8.74
CA VAL A 105 -12.24 -16.35 -9.83
C VAL A 105 -12.57 -17.00 -11.17
N PRO A 106 -13.16 -16.27 -12.13
CA PRO A 106 -13.49 -16.81 -13.44
C PRO A 106 -12.25 -17.07 -14.30
N PRO A 107 -12.30 -18.01 -15.26
CA PRO A 107 -11.20 -18.20 -16.22
C PRO A 107 -10.99 -16.96 -17.07
N SER A 108 -9.75 -16.74 -17.53
CA SER A 108 -9.33 -15.58 -18.34
C SER A 108 -9.82 -15.68 -19.79
N GLU A 109 -11.12 -15.90 -19.96
CA GLU A 109 -11.82 -15.97 -21.25
C GLU A 109 -12.72 -14.75 -21.44
N GLY A 110 -12.38 -13.91 -22.38
CA GLY A 110 -13.09 -12.65 -22.65
C GLY A 110 -12.71 -11.48 -21.72
N GLY A 111 -11.79 -11.70 -20.78
CA GLY A 111 -11.22 -10.75 -19.84
C GLY A 111 -10.19 -11.44 -18.96
N SER A 112 -9.60 -10.73 -18.01
CA SER A 112 -8.75 -11.34 -16.98
C SER A 112 -8.82 -10.56 -15.68
N ILE A 113 -8.78 -11.28 -14.56
CA ILE A 113 -8.61 -10.73 -13.22
C ILE A 113 -7.23 -11.11 -12.72
N ASN A 114 -6.54 -10.17 -12.09
CA ASN A 114 -5.33 -10.43 -11.33
C ASN A 114 -5.37 -9.70 -9.99
N GLY A 115 -4.67 -10.22 -9.01
CA GLY A 115 -4.55 -9.58 -7.70
C GLY A 115 -4.14 -10.55 -6.61
N ASN A 116 -4.37 -10.14 -5.39
CA ASN A 116 -3.85 -10.80 -4.19
C ASN A 116 -4.98 -11.04 -3.20
N ILE A 117 -4.93 -12.18 -2.50
CA ILE A 117 -5.77 -12.50 -1.35
C ILE A 117 -4.87 -12.42 -0.13
N VAL A 118 -5.22 -11.60 0.84
CA VAL A 118 -4.39 -11.28 2.00
C VAL A 118 -5.17 -11.38 3.31
N ASN A 119 -4.47 -11.61 4.42
CA ASN A 119 -5.05 -11.54 5.76
C ASN A 119 -5.14 -10.07 6.26
N VAL A 120 -5.62 -9.85 7.50
CA VAL A 120 -5.73 -8.51 8.13
C VAL A 120 -4.39 -7.78 8.21
N TRP A 121 -3.29 -8.50 8.39
CA TRP A 121 -1.94 -7.95 8.41
C TRP A 121 -1.37 -7.75 7.00
N GLN A 122 -2.21 -7.88 5.97
CA GLN A 122 -1.88 -7.75 4.55
C GLN A 122 -0.75 -8.70 4.09
N MET A 123 -0.67 -9.86 4.74
CA MET A 123 0.23 -10.92 4.33
C MET A 123 -0.45 -11.71 3.20
N ALA A 124 0.26 -11.91 2.11
CA ALA A 124 -0.27 -12.62 0.96
C ALA A 124 -0.52 -14.10 1.30
N LEU A 125 -1.78 -14.50 1.23
CA LEU A 125 -2.17 -15.90 1.29
C LEU A 125 -1.94 -16.56 -0.08
N GLU A 126 -2.39 -15.90 -1.15
CA GLU A 126 -2.14 -16.35 -2.53
C GLU A 126 -2.39 -15.20 -3.53
N ASP A 127 -1.81 -15.35 -4.72
CA ASP A 127 -2.10 -14.52 -5.88
C ASP A 127 -3.12 -15.21 -6.79
N ALA A 128 -3.99 -14.43 -7.44
CA ALA A 128 -5.03 -14.89 -8.35
C ALA A 128 -4.81 -14.36 -9.76
N GLY A 129 -5.28 -15.12 -10.74
CA GLY A 129 -5.22 -14.77 -12.16
C GLY A 129 -4.04 -15.40 -12.90
N PRO A 130 -3.67 -14.90 -14.09
CA PRO A 130 -2.66 -15.52 -14.97
C PRO A 130 -1.31 -15.81 -14.32
N SER A 131 -0.87 -14.97 -13.39
CA SER A 131 0.36 -15.15 -12.60
C SER A 131 0.11 -15.78 -11.22
N GLY A 132 -1.14 -16.08 -10.88
CA GLY A 132 -1.54 -16.68 -9.61
C GLY A 132 -1.59 -18.20 -9.62
N ALA A 133 -2.14 -18.77 -8.54
CA ALA A 133 -2.25 -20.23 -8.38
C ALA A 133 -3.14 -20.88 -9.44
N ASP A 134 -4.17 -20.18 -9.93
CA ASP A 134 -5.09 -20.65 -10.96
C ASP A 134 -4.53 -20.55 -12.39
N GLN A 135 -3.40 -19.85 -12.58
CA GLN A 135 -2.76 -19.67 -13.91
C GLN A 135 -3.72 -19.14 -14.99
N GLY A 136 -4.70 -18.32 -14.60
CA GLY A 136 -5.72 -17.80 -15.48
C GLY A 136 -6.77 -18.82 -15.94
N LYS A 137 -6.76 -20.05 -15.42
CA LYS A 137 -7.78 -21.08 -15.69
C LYS A 137 -9.05 -20.90 -14.88
N GLY A 138 -9.04 -19.91 -14.00
CA GLY A 138 -10.05 -19.74 -12.96
C GLY A 138 -9.85 -20.71 -11.79
N GLY A 139 -10.36 -20.35 -10.62
CA GLY A 139 -10.16 -21.17 -9.43
C GLY A 139 -11.08 -20.78 -8.28
N LYS A 140 -11.30 -21.75 -7.39
CA LYS A 140 -12.05 -21.59 -6.15
C LYS A 140 -11.06 -21.47 -4.99
N TYR A 141 -10.71 -20.25 -4.64
CA TYR A 141 -9.85 -19.97 -3.50
C TYR A 141 -10.65 -20.08 -2.21
N LEU A 142 -10.23 -20.96 -1.30
CA LEU A 142 -10.92 -21.23 -0.06
C LEU A 142 -10.14 -20.62 1.12
N VAL A 143 -10.60 -19.47 1.59
CA VAL A 143 -10.05 -18.81 2.78
C VAL A 143 -10.51 -19.58 4.02
N LEU A 144 -9.56 -20.19 4.71
CA LEU A 144 -9.79 -21.00 5.91
C LEU A 144 -9.58 -20.13 7.17
N PRO A 145 -10.46 -20.24 8.19
CA PRO A 145 -10.29 -19.53 9.44
C PRO A 145 -9.05 -19.99 10.23
N PRO A 146 -8.57 -19.19 11.20
CA PRO A 146 -7.51 -19.61 12.08
C PRO A 146 -7.80 -20.94 12.75
N GLY A 147 -6.79 -21.84 12.69
CA GLY A 147 -6.89 -23.14 13.36
C GLY A 147 -7.82 -24.17 12.70
N TYR A 148 -8.28 -23.93 11.46
CA TYR A 148 -9.10 -24.89 10.71
C TYR A 148 -8.41 -26.26 10.58
N LYS A 149 -9.14 -27.35 10.86
CA LYS A 149 -8.61 -28.73 10.89
C LYS A 149 -9.39 -29.71 10.01
N ASP A 150 -10.58 -29.30 9.54
CA ASP A 150 -11.39 -30.19 8.73
C ASP A 150 -10.76 -30.42 7.35
N LYS A 151 -11.15 -31.52 6.72
CA LYS A 151 -10.66 -31.85 5.37
C LYS A 151 -11.20 -30.80 4.37
N VAL A 152 -10.26 -30.21 3.61
CA VAL A 152 -10.63 -29.35 2.47
C VAL A 152 -11.24 -30.21 1.36
N PRO A 153 -12.41 -29.84 0.82
CA PRO A 153 -13.00 -30.58 -0.31
C PRO A 153 -12.12 -30.48 -1.56
N ASP A 154 -12.22 -31.46 -2.42
CA ASP A 154 -11.49 -31.47 -3.70
C ASP A 154 -11.97 -30.33 -4.61
N GLY A 155 -11.07 -29.77 -5.43
CA GLY A 155 -11.36 -28.69 -6.39
C GLY A 155 -11.25 -27.28 -5.82
N TYR A 156 -10.81 -27.12 -4.56
CA TYR A 156 -10.51 -25.84 -3.95
C TYR A 156 -9.01 -25.63 -3.81
N ILE A 157 -8.58 -24.36 -3.89
CA ILE A 157 -7.23 -23.89 -3.56
C ILE A 157 -7.26 -23.42 -2.11
N PRO A 158 -6.72 -24.20 -1.15
CA PRO A 158 -6.82 -23.85 0.27
C PRO A 158 -5.87 -22.71 0.64
N LEU A 159 -6.40 -21.71 1.36
CA LEU A 159 -5.66 -20.57 1.88
C LEU A 159 -5.82 -20.52 3.40
N GLN A 160 -4.84 -21.05 4.12
CA GLN A 160 -4.85 -21.00 5.57
C GLN A 160 -4.57 -19.59 6.04
N SER A 161 -5.57 -18.92 6.62
CA SER A 161 -5.41 -17.60 7.22
C SER A 161 -5.08 -17.72 8.71
N ASP A 162 -4.27 -16.79 9.21
CA ASP A 162 -3.98 -16.59 10.63
C ASP A 162 -4.99 -15.67 11.31
N THR A 163 -5.83 -14.99 10.51
CA THR A 163 -6.84 -14.03 10.95
C THR A 163 -8.22 -14.40 10.44
N PHE A 164 -9.27 -13.98 11.14
CA PHE A 164 -10.65 -14.19 10.68
C PHE A 164 -10.98 -13.29 9.50
N GLY A 165 -10.57 -12.03 9.59
CA GLY A 165 -10.68 -11.07 8.52
C GLY A 165 -9.59 -11.20 7.46
N GLY A 166 -9.84 -10.59 6.32
CA GLY A 166 -8.91 -10.47 5.21
C GLY A 166 -9.59 -9.76 4.04
N TYR A 167 -8.88 -9.62 2.94
CA TYR A 167 -9.51 -9.13 1.71
C TYR A 167 -8.78 -9.63 0.46
N ALA A 168 -9.52 -9.63 -0.66
CA ALA A 168 -8.94 -9.81 -1.96
C ALA A 168 -8.91 -8.46 -2.69
N LEU A 169 -7.71 -7.98 -3.04
CA LEU A 169 -7.52 -6.80 -3.89
C LEU A 169 -7.34 -7.27 -5.33
N LEU A 170 -8.42 -7.22 -6.09
CA LEU A 170 -8.47 -7.74 -7.45
C LEU A 170 -8.65 -6.62 -8.46
N ARG A 171 -8.18 -6.85 -9.67
CA ARG A 171 -8.27 -5.92 -10.79
C ARG A 171 -8.75 -6.65 -12.02
N SER A 172 -9.85 -6.20 -12.62
CA SER A 172 -10.22 -6.61 -13.99
C SER A 172 -9.45 -5.72 -14.96
N ASN A 173 -8.67 -6.35 -15.84
CA ASN A 173 -7.76 -5.65 -16.73
C ASN A 173 -8.51 -4.99 -17.88
N LEU A 174 -8.05 -3.80 -18.27
CA LEU A 174 -8.48 -3.09 -19.46
C LEU A 174 -7.56 -3.41 -20.64
N ALA A 175 -8.10 -3.46 -21.84
CA ALA A 175 -7.34 -3.52 -23.08
C ALA A 175 -7.15 -2.11 -23.68
N SER A 176 -8.10 -1.22 -23.40
CA SER A 176 -8.12 0.19 -23.74
C SER A 176 -8.89 0.97 -22.67
N HIS A 177 -8.99 2.27 -22.77
CA HIS A 177 -9.80 3.07 -21.84
C HIS A 177 -11.11 3.56 -22.49
N THR A 178 -11.60 2.88 -23.54
CA THR A 178 -12.90 3.19 -24.16
C THR A 178 -14.05 2.73 -23.28
N ASP A 179 -15.19 3.41 -23.36
CA ASP A 179 -16.40 3.05 -22.61
C ASP A 179 -16.83 1.60 -22.86
N ALA A 180 -16.67 1.12 -24.11
CA ALA A 180 -17.00 -0.27 -24.48
C ALA A 180 -16.07 -1.28 -23.77
N ASP A 181 -14.77 -0.99 -23.67
CA ASP A 181 -13.82 -1.84 -22.96
C ASP A 181 -14.03 -1.82 -21.45
N ILE A 182 -14.30 -0.64 -20.89
CA ILE A 182 -14.66 -0.49 -19.48
C ILE A 182 -15.92 -1.32 -19.17
N ALA A 183 -16.97 -1.19 -19.97
CA ALA A 183 -18.20 -1.97 -19.79
C ALA A 183 -17.95 -3.48 -19.86
N LYS A 184 -17.15 -3.94 -20.83
CA LYS A 184 -16.75 -5.34 -20.97
C LYS A 184 -15.95 -5.85 -19.77
N SER A 185 -15.01 -5.04 -19.27
CA SER A 185 -14.21 -5.40 -18.10
C SER A 185 -15.02 -5.46 -16.81
N VAL A 186 -16.04 -4.59 -16.67
CA VAL A 186 -17.00 -4.61 -15.56
C VAL A 186 -17.90 -5.84 -15.64
N GLU A 187 -18.39 -6.18 -16.83
CA GLU A 187 -19.22 -7.38 -17.04
C GLU A 187 -18.42 -8.64 -16.70
N TYR A 188 -17.18 -8.73 -17.18
CA TYR A 188 -16.29 -9.83 -16.84
C TYR A 188 -16.00 -9.89 -15.32
N ALA A 189 -15.74 -8.76 -14.68
CA ALA A 189 -15.51 -8.67 -13.24
C ALA A 189 -16.68 -9.21 -12.41
N LYS A 190 -17.92 -9.01 -12.87
CA LYS A 190 -19.15 -9.52 -12.21
C LYS A 190 -19.34 -11.03 -12.29
N ARG A 191 -18.44 -11.75 -12.96
CA ARG A 191 -18.39 -13.21 -12.93
C ARG A 191 -17.71 -13.76 -11.67
N LEU A 192 -17.00 -12.88 -10.92
CA LEU A 192 -16.41 -13.21 -9.61
C LEU A 192 -17.52 -13.58 -8.62
N LYS A 193 -17.31 -14.61 -7.78
CA LYS A 193 -18.26 -14.99 -6.74
C LYS A 193 -17.57 -15.03 -5.37
N VAL A 194 -18.35 -14.66 -4.34
CA VAL A 194 -17.92 -14.78 -2.95
C VAL A 194 -19.09 -15.38 -2.16
N TYR A 195 -18.82 -16.48 -1.45
CA TYR A 195 -19.83 -17.18 -0.66
C TYR A 195 -19.22 -18.05 0.43
N PRO A 196 -19.93 -18.34 1.55
CA PRO A 196 -19.49 -19.30 2.55
C PRO A 196 -19.44 -20.72 1.96
N LEU A 197 -18.43 -21.52 2.34
CA LEU A 197 -18.29 -22.92 1.90
C LEU A 197 -19.54 -23.75 2.19
N LEU A 198 -20.21 -23.51 3.32
CA LEU A 198 -21.46 -24.20 3.68
C LEU A 198 -22.58 -24.03 2.64
N GLN A 199 -22.52 -22.98 1.82
CA GLN A 199 -23.50 -22.70 0.78
C GLN A 199 -23.00 -23.10 -0.62
N ALA A 200 -21.86 -23.82 -0.73
CA ALA A 200 -21.25 -24.16 -2.02
C ALA A 200 -22.13 -25.04 -2.93
N ALA A 201 -23.07 -25.82 -2.38
CA ALA A 201 -24.01 -26.64 -3.17
C ALA A 201 -25.05 -25.79 -3.92
N ASN A 202 -25.41 -24.63 -3.36
CA ASN A 202 -26.29 -23.64 -3.97
C ASN A 202 -25.84 -22.24 -3.55
N PRO A 203 -24.75 -21.71 -4.17
CA PRO A 203 -24.21 -20.43 -3.77
C PRO A 203 -25.22 -19.29 -3.97
N PRO A 204 -25.35 -18.38 -3.00
CA PRO A 204 -26.17 -17.20 -3.17
C PRO A 204 -25.61 -16.30 -4.28
N GLU A 205 -26.45 -15.45 -4.82
CA GLU A 205 -26.02 -14.41 -5.74
C GLU A 205 -25.02 -13.49 -5.03
N THR A 206 -23.87 -13.24 -5.68
CA THR A 206 -22.84 -12.35 -5.13
C THR A 206 -23.29 -10.90 -5.22
N VAL A 207 -23.30 -10.22 -4.10
CA VAL A 207 -23.66 -8.81 -4.02
C VAL A 207 -22.46 -7.94 -4.40
N PHE A 208 -22.67 -7.05 -5.38
CA PHE A 208 -21.68 -6.05 -5.81
C PHE A 208 -22.14 -4.65 -5.41
N THR A 209 -21.34 -3.96 -4.63
CA THR A 209 -21.57 -2.57 -4.25
C THR A 209 -20.64 -1.65 -5.03
N ASP A 210 -21.20 -0.77 -5.85
CA ASP A 210 -20.44 0.17 -6.67
C ASP A 210 -20.06 1.42 -5.87
N ALA A 211 -18.76 1.67 -5.73
CA ALA A 211 -18.20 2.81 -5.02
C ALA A 211 -17.69 3.93 -5.95
N LYS A 212 -18.01 3.91 -7.24
CA LYS A 212 -17.46 4.86 -8.24
C LYS A 212 -17.69 6.34 -7.90
N ASP A 213 -18.76 6.65 -7.18
CA ASP A 213 -19.16 8.02 -6.83
C ASP A 213 -18.93 8.32 -5.33
N VAL A 214 -18.33 7.37 -4.60
CA VAL A 214 -17.99 7.52 -3.17
C VAL A 214 -16.59 8.06 -3.01
N VAL A 215 -16.42 9.10 -2.19
CA VAL A 215 -15.10 9.48 -1.70
C VAL A 215 -14.67 8.45 -0.66
N PHE A 216 -13.93 7.45 -1.14
CA PHE A 216 -13.42 6.33 -0.36
C PHE A 216 -12.03 6.70 0.16
N ASP A 217 -11.94 7.19 1.40
CA ASP A 217 -10.72 7.75 1.99
C ASP A 217 -10.16 6.87 3.11
N SER A 218 -9.29 5.94 2.73
CA SER A 218 -8.55 5.09 3.66
C SER A 218 -7.09 5.54 3.87
N THR A 219 -6.78 6.80 3.59
CA THR A 219 -5.45 7.35 3.90
C THR A 219 -5.18 7.29 5.40
N ILE A 220 -3.94 6.91 5.75
CA ILE A 220 -3.55 6.73 7.14
C ILE A 220 -3.60 8.08 7.86
N LYS A 221 -4.35 8.11 8.97
CA LYS A 221 -4.43 9.28 9.86
C LYS A 221 -3.43 9.10 10.98
N TYR A 222 -2.45 9.99 11.03
CA TYR A 222 -1.42 9.99 12.07
C TYR A 222 -1.87 10.84 13.27
N ASP A 223 -2.94 10.36 13.92
CA ASP A 223 -3.55 10.96 15.11
C ASP A 223 -4.08 9.84 16.05
N GLU A 224 -4.82 10.17 17.07
CA GLU A 224 -5.39 9.19 18.01
C GLU A 224 -6.23 8.10 17.34
N SER A 225 -6.81 8.38 16.15
CA SER A 225 -7.64 7.41 15.42
C SER A 225 -6.82 6.21 14.92
N PHE A 226 -5.50 6.35 14.76
CA PHE A 226 -4.58 5.25 14.46
C PHE A 226 -4.70 4.13 15.49
N PHE A 227 -4.63 4.50 16.78
CA PHE A 227 -4.71 3.52 17.87
C PHE A 227 -6.09 2.93 18.03
N LYS A 228 -7.16 3.67 17.68
CA LYS A 228 -8.54 3.14 17.63
C LYS A 228 -8.69 2.06 16.55
N SER A 229 -8.08 2.26 15.39
CA SER A 229 -8.03 1.25 14.32
C SER A 229 -7.24 0.02 14.76
N LEU A 230 -6.06 0.22 15.36
CA LEU A 230 -5.24 -0.87 15.88
C LEU A 230 -5.96 -1.66 16.98
N ASP A 231 -6.67 -0.96 17.89
CA ASP A 231 -7.49 -1.60 18.94
C ASP A 231 -8.57 -2.49 18.32
N ARG A 232 -9.33 -2.03 17.32
CA ARG A 232 -10.35 -2.86 16.65
C ARG A 232 -9.77 -4.18 16.15
N VAL A 233 -8.59 -4.13 15.50
CA VAL A 233 -7.92 -5.33 15.02
C VAL A 233 -7.51 -6.25 16.17
N VAL A 234 -6.88 -5.71 17.21
CA VAL A 234 -6.46 -6.49 18.40
C VAL A 234 -7.65 -7.12 19.12
N GLN A 235 -8.79 -6.43 19.21
CA GLN A 235 -10.00 -6.97 19.82
C GLN A 235 -10.60 -8.13 19.01
N TYR A 236 -10.56 -8.02 17.69
CA TYR A 236 -11.26 -8.96 16.81
C TYR A 236 -10.45 -10.21 16.46
N GLU A 237 -9.14 -10.05 16.20
CA GLU A 237 -8.28 -11.07 15.63
C GLU A 237 -7.52 -11.90 16.68
N PRO A 238 -7.13 -13.15 16.35
CA PRO A 238 -6.21 -13.88 17.21
C PRO A 238 -4.84 -13.21 17.27
N TRP A 239 -4.11 -13.45 18.36
CA TRP A 239 -2.73 -13.00 18.46
C TRP A 239 -1.81 -13.93 17.66
N LEU A 240 -1.10 -13.35 16.69
CA LEU A 240 -0.10 -14.08 15.93
C LEU A 240 1.13 -14.35 16.80
N SER A 241 1.70 -15.55 16.68
CA SER A 241 2.86 -15.97 17.50
C SER A 241 4.05 -15.04 17.37
N ARG A 242 4.33 -14.57 16.15
CA ARG A 242 5.42 -13.64 15.84
C ARG A 242 5.22 -12.24 16.44
N ASP A 243 3.97 -11.84 16.68
CA ASP A 243 3.61 -10.48 17.13
C ASP A 243 3.26 -10.41 18.61
N ARG A 244 3.37 -11.51 19.36
CA ARG A 244 2.95 -11.57 20.78
C ARG A 244 3.59 -10.50 21.65
N ALA A 245 4.89 -10.26 21.48
CA ALA A 245 5.61 -9.26 22.27
C ALA A 245 5.12 -7.84 21.98
N MET A 246 4.85 -7.53 20.70
CA MET A 246 4.30 -6.24 20.29
C MET A 246 2.89 -6.05 20.84
N ILE A 247 2.02 -7.05 20.69
CA ILE A 247 0.63 -6.98 21.16
C ILE A 247 0.59 -6.86 22.68
N ASP A 248 1.45 -7.57 23.44
CA ASP A 248 1.51 -7.42 24.89
C ASP A 248 1.99 -6.02 25.32
N ALA A 249 2.92 -5.43 24.57
CA ALA A 249 3.40 -4.07 24.83
C ALA A 249 2.31 -3.00 24.67
N LEU A 250 1.26 -3.24 23.85
CA LEU A 250 0.13 -2.33 23.65
C LEU A 250 -0.68 -2.08 24.93
N ARG A 251 -0.60 -2.95 25.94
CA ARG A 251 -1.26 -2.74 27.25
C ARG A 251 -0.88 -1.41 27.90
N SER A 252 0.38 -0.99 27.75
CA SER A 252 0.83 0.30 28.26
C SER A 252 0.26 1.49 27.51
N LEU A 253 -0.29 1.27 26.31
CA LEU A 253 -1.00 2.26 25.51
C LEU A 253 -2.50 2.28 25.80
N GLY A 254 -3.01 1.35 26.63
CA GLY A 254 -4.42 1.17 26.90
C GLY A 254 -5.16 0.26 25.92
N ILE A 255 -4.42 -0.43 25.02
CA ILE A 255 -4.98 -1.42 24.10
C ILE A 255 -4.79 -2.81 24.69
N GLU A 256 -5.87 -3.44 25.13
CA GLU A 256 -5.86 -4.77 25.72
C GLU A 256 -7.12 -5.54 25.32
N LYS A 257 -6.95 -6.77 24.81
CA LYS A 257 -8.08 -7.58 24.37
C LYS A 257 -9.13 -7.79 25.47
N GLY A 258 -10.40 -7.54 25.15
CA GLY A 258 -11.52 -7.63 26.06
C GLY A 258 -11.74 -6.38 26.92
N LYS A 259 -10.95 -5.32 26.74
CA LYS A 259 -11.13 -4.03 27.40
C LYS A 259 -11.38 -2.92 26.38
N PRO A 260 -12.26 -1.95 26.68
CA PRO A 260 -12.46 -0.81 25.78
C PRO A 260 -11.21 0.08 25.77
N PHE A 261 -10.81 0.56 24.60
CA PHE A 261 -9.75 1.54 24.44
C PHE A 261 -10.23 2.92 24.93
N SER A 262 -9.73 3.34 26.09
CA SER A 262 -10.08 4.61 26.72
C SER A 262 -8.85 5.18 27.44
N PRO A 263 -7.87 5.76 26.71
CA PRO A 263 -6.65 6.28 27.29
C PRO A 263 -6.95 7.47 28.22
N THR A 264 -6.20 7.55 29.34
CA THR A 264 -6.24 8.75 30.18
C THR A 264 -5.70 9.97 29.42
N PRO A 265 -6.02 11.22 29.82
CA PRO A 265 -5.47 12.40 29.14
C PRO A 265 -3.94 12.42 29.07
N ALA A 266 -3.26 11.88 30.07
CA ALA A 266 -1.81 11.76 30.09
C ALA A 266 -1.32 10.76 29.03
N VAL A 267 -1.95 9.61 28.93
CA VAL A 267 -1.61 8.60 27.89
C VAL A 267 -1.94 9.12 26.51
N ALA A 268 -3.11 9.76 26.31
CA ALA A 268 -3.50 10.33 25.02
C ALA A 268 -2.46 11.33 24.48
N LYS A 269 -1.89 12.16 25.34
CA LYS A 269 -0.82 13.09 24.97
C LYS A 269 0.46 12.37 24.47
N GLN A 270 0.86 11.27 25.15
CA GLN A 270 2.01 10.48 24.70
C GLN A 270 1.69 9.71 23.40
N LEU A 271 0.47 9.24 23.21
CA LEU A 271 0.04 8.62 21.95
C LEU A 271 0.11 9.61 20.79
N GLU A 272 -0.32 10.85 20.97
CA GLU A 272 -0.20 11.92 19.98
C GLU A 272 1.27 12.21 19.63
N ALA A 273 2.15 12.30 20.62
CA ALA A 273 3.58 12.47 20.41
C ALA A 273 4.18 11.28 19.65
N GLY A 274 3.86 10.06 20.07
CA GLY A 274 4.39 8.83 19.44
C GLY A 274 3.90 8.62 18.01
N VAL A 275 2.65 8.93 17.68
CA VAL A 275 2.15 8.80 16.31
C VAL A 275 2.79 9.84 15.38
N LYS A 276 3.06 11.04 15.88
CA LYS A 276 3.77 12.07 15.12
C LYS A 276 5.22 11.67 14.85
N GLU A 277 5.96 11.21 15.87
CA GLU A 277 7.32 10.72 15.71
C GLU A 277 7.36 9.51 14.77
N GLY A 278 6.43 8.55 14.92
CA GLY A 278 6.31 7.39 14.04
C GLY A 278 6.08 7.78 12.58
N LYS A 279 5.23 8.79 12.30
CA LYS A 279 5.04 9.37 10.97
C LYS A 279 6.34 9.93 10.42
N GLU A 280 7.01 10.82 11.17
CA GLU A 280 8.26 11.45 10.74
C GLU A 280 9.36 10.40 10.48
N TRP A 281 9.42 9.35 11.30
CA TRP A 281 10.34 8.23 11.11
C TRP A 281 10.05 7.46 9.81
N LEU A 282 8.79 7.11 9.55
CA LEU A 282 8.36 6.41 8.34
C LEU A 282 8.68 7.22 7.08
N GLU A 283 8.37 8.52 7.08
CA GLU A 283 8.67 9.43 5.96
C GLU A 283 10.17 9.53 5.71
N GLN A 284 10.97 9.72 6.77
CA GLN A 284 12.42 9.80 6.63
C GLN A 284 13.02 8.49 6.10
N LYS A 285 12.50 7.33 6.56
CA LYS A 285 12.94 6.03 6.07
C LYS A 285 12.52 5.78 4.63
N TYR A 286 11.34 6.23 4.24
CA TYR A 286 10.91 6.18 2.84
C TYR A 286 11.83 7.04 1.95
N ASP A 287 12.11 8.28 2.35
CA ASP A 287 12.95 9.20 1.56
C ASP A 287 14.39 8.71 1.40
N SER A 288 14.96 8.14 2.45
CA SER A 288 16.37 7.69 2.49
C SER A 288 16.56 6.22 2.13
N GLY A 289 15.52 5.41 2.16
CA GLY A 289 15.60 3.96 2.00
C GLY A 289 15.30 3.47 0.58
N LEU A 290 14.97 4.37 -0.36
CA LEU A 290 14.73 4.01 -1.75
C LEU A 290 16.01 3.49 -2.41
N ILE A 291 15.92 2.34 -3.06
CA ILE A 291 17.05 1.67 -3.71
C ILE A 291 16.96 1.92 -5.22
N PRO A 292 17.94 2.61 -5.84
CA PRO A 292 17.95 2.84 -7.27
C PRO A 292 17.88 1.53 -8.07
N PHE A 293 16.98 1.47 -9.05
CA PHE A 293 16.86 0.33 -9.95
C PHE A 293 17.97 0.36 -11.03
N TYR A 294 18.23 1.55 -11.60
CA TYR A 294 19.33 1.75 -12.53
C TYR A 294 20.46 2.53 -11.85
N GLU A 295 21.68 2.33 -12.32
CA GLU A 295 22.82 3.12 -11.86
C GLU A 295 22.63 4.61 -12.21
N ASN A 296 22.87 5.48 -11.24
CA ASN A 296 22.74 6.95 -11.38
C ASN A 296 21.34 7.46 -11.78
N SER A 297 20.28 6.69 -11.55
CA SER A 297 18.90 7.07 -11.82
C SER A 297 18.13 7.46 -10.56
N ARG A 298 17.04 8.19 -10.73
CA ARG A 298 16.07 8.52 -9.69
C ARG A 298 14.91 7.52 -9.63
N TRP A 299 14.88 6.56 -10.55
CA TRP A 299 13.95 5.45 -10.50
C TRP A 299 14.41 4.35 -9.55
N ASN A 300 13.56 4.04 -8.59
CA ASN A 300 13.84 3.10 -7.52
C ASN A 300 12.93 1.89 -7.59
N PHE A 301 13.33 0.80 -6.93
CA PHE A 301 12.41 -0.30 -6.64
C PHE A 301 11.24 0.22 -5.82
N ALA A 302 10.02 -0.18 -6.19
CA ALA A 302 8.82 0.10 -5.39
C ALA A 302 8.74 -0.75 -4.11
N GLY A 303 9.57 -1.79 -3.97
CA GLY A 303 9.75 -2.61 -2.78
C GLY A 303 11.15 -3.18 -2.79
N SER A 304 11.86 -3.13 -1.67
CA SER A 304 13.22 -3.69 -1.60
C SER A 304 13.22 -5.20 -1.84
N PRO A 305 14.28 -5.78 -2.41
CA PRO A 305 14.40 -7.23 -2.59
C PRO A 305 14.22 -8.03 -1.30
N GLU A 306 14.70 -7.50 -0.16
CA GLU A 306 14.53 -8.09 1.16
C GLU A 306 13.04 -8.13 1.57
N LEU A 307 12.33 -7.01 1.45
CA LEU A 307 10.91 -6.95 1.75
C LEU A 307 10.12 -7.94 0.89
N VAL A 308 10.40 -7.98 -0.41
CA VAL A 308 9.72 -8.89 -1.34
C VAL A 308 9.96 -10.34 -0.94
N LYS A 309 11.19 -10.72 -0.62
CA LYS A 309 11.53 -12.08 -0.15
C LYS A 309 10.75 -12.44 1.11
N SER A 310 10.72 -11.57 2.11
CA SER A 310 9.98 -11.79 3.35
C SER A 310 8.45 -11.85 3.12
N ALA A 311 7.91 -11.00 2.25
CA ALA A 311 6.49 -11.03 1.89
C ALA A 311 6.11 -12.37 1.23
N GLN A 312 6.93 -12.89 0.31
CA GLN A 312 6.72 -14.20 -0.32
C GLN A 312 6.78 -15.37 0.68
N ALA A 313 7.68 -15.27 1.68
CA ALA A 313 7.76 -16.22 2.78
C ALA A 313 6.59 -16.08 3.80
N GLY A 314 5.68 -15.11 3.61
CA GLY A 314 4.61 -14.81 4.54
C GLY A 314 5.11 -14.25 5.88
N TYR A 315 6.31 -13.63 5.88
CA TYR A 315 7.00 -13.17 7.09
C TYR A 315 7.19 -14.27 8.14
N ASP A 316 7.42 -15.50 7.69
CA ASP A 316 7.59 -16.69 8.52
C ASP A 316 9.02 -17.26 8.45
N GLU A 317 9.98 -16.41 8.16
CA GLU A 317 11.41 -16.77 8.18
C GLU A 317 11.86 -16.93 9.66
N PRO A 318 12.57 -18.01 10.02
CA PRO A 318 12.89 -18.31 11.42
C PRO A 318 13.73 -17.24 12.14
N GLU A 319 14.55 -16.50 11.40
CA GLU A 319 15.55 -15.56 11.95
C GLU A 319 15.38 -14.14 11.38
N ALA A 320 14.30 -13.85 10.65
CA ALA A 320 14.08 -12.56 10.02
C ALA A 320 12.59 -12.15 10.04
N TYR A 321 12.34 -11.00 10.65
CA TYR A 321 11.04 -10.34 10.60
C TYR A 321 11.25 -8.83 10.40
N PRO A 322 11.35 -8.35 9.15
CA PRO A 322 11.70 -6.96 8.84
C PRO A 322 10.52 -6.01 9.11
N VAL A 323 10.22 -5.78 10.39
CA VAL A 323 9.11 -4.92 10.86
C VAL A 323 9.21 -3.52 10.26
N ASP A 324 10.40 -2.94 10.29
CA ASP A 324 10.67 -1.59 9.78
C ASP A 324 10.40 -1.46 8.29
N LEU A 325 10.97 -2.37 7.49
CA LEU A 325 10.75 -2.38 6.04
C LEU A 325 9.28 -2.57 5.68
N ARG A 326 8.59 -3.43 6.43
CA ARG A 326 7.18 -3.68 6.28
C ARG A 326 6.36 -2.45 6.64
N GLY A 327 6.66 -1.80 7.77
CA GLY A 327 6.03 -0.55 8.20
C GLY A 327 6.18 0.55 7.15
N VAL A 328 7.40 0.78 6.67
CA VAL A 328 7.69 1.75 5.60
C VAL A 328 6.92 1.41 4.33
N ALA A 329 6.94 0.16 3.86
CA ALA A 329 6.26 -0.22 2.63
C ALA A 329 4.75 0.03 2.70
N TYR A 330 4.10 -0.37 3.78
CA TYR A 330 2.66 -0.19 3.95
C TYR A 330 2.23 1.23 4.35
N SER A 331 3.17 2.14 4.57
CA SER A 331 2.85 3.57 4.70
C SER A 331 2.57 4.23 3.34
N TYR A 332 3.08 3.69 2.23
CA TYR A 332 2.91 4.26 0.89
C TYR A 332 2.32 3.32 -0.17
N ALA A 333 2.37 2.00 0.01
CA ALA A 333 1.93 1.05 -1.02
C ALA A 333 1.37 -0.26 -0.43
N PHE A 334 0.81 -1.11 -1.30
CA PHE A 334 0.41 -2.48 -0.99
C PHE A 334 1.41 -3.47 -1.59
N VAL A 335 1.97 -4.36 -0.77
CA VAL A 335 2.97 -5.35 -1.17
C VAL A 335 2.51 -6.76 -0.77
N GLY A 336 1.33 -7.15 -1.22
CA GLY A 336 0.74 -8.44 -0.92
C GLY A 336 1.06 -9.53 -1.95
N LEU A 337 2.32 -9.68 -2.40
CA LEU A 337 2.70 -10.65 -3.43
C LEU A 337 3.13 -11.98 -2.81
N LYS A 338 2.51 -13.09 -3.24
CA LYS A 338 2.96 -14.46 -2.92
C LYS A 338 3.90 -15.01 -3.99
N ARG A 339 3.60 -14.72 -5.25
CA ARG A 339 4.37 -15.18 -6.40
C ARG A 339 5.02 -14.00 -7.10
N MET A 340 6.34 -13.94 -7.13
CA MET A 340 7.02 -13.04 -8.04
C MET A 340 6.88 -13.61 -9.45
N GLY A 341 5.87 -13.14 -10.14
CA GLY A 341 5.71 -13.45 -11.55
C GLY A 341 6.21 -12.31 -12.43
N THR A 342 6.34 -12.61 -13.71
CA THR A 342 6.57 -11.64 -14.77
C THR A 342 5.33 -10.81 -15.08
N GLY A 343 4.30 -10.83 -14.22
CA GLY A 343 3.02 -10.17 -14.47
C GLY A 343 3.10 -8.65 -14.44
N GLN A 344 3.87 -8.10 -13.51
CA GLN A 344 3.99 -6.64 -13.36
C GLN A 344 5.27 -6.26 -12.61
N PHE A 345 5.81 -5.08 -12.92
CA PHE A 345 6.95 -4.49 -12.23
C PHE A 345 6.77 -2.98 -12.12
N TYR A 346 7.17 -2.41 -10.99
CA TYR A 346 6.95 -1.00 -10.70
C TYR A 346 8.24 -0.30 -10.33
N LEU A 347 8.41 0.90 -10.89
CA LEU A 347 9.47 1.83 -10.53
C LEU A 347 8.83 3.06 -9.90
N ILE A 348 9.42 3.54 -8.81
CA ILE A 348 8.96 4.75 -8.12
C ILE A 348 10.03 5.84 -8.17
N SER A 349 9.61 7.09 -8.29
CA SER A 349 10.48 8.24 -8.15
C SER A 349 9.81 9.34 -7.35
N ILE A 350 10.58 9.95 -6.45
CA ILE A 350 10.18 11.09 -5.60
C ILE A 350 10.98 12.36 -5.94
N LYS A 351 11.93 12.25 -6.86
CA LYS A 351 12.87 13.33 -7.22
C LYS A 351 13.05 13.44 -8.73
N ASP A 352 13.26 14.67 -9.17
CA ASP A 352 13.64 14.95 -10.53
C ASP A 352 15.09 14.53 -10.84
N LYS A 353 15.50 14.63 -12.09
CA LYS A 353 16.84 14.30 -12.56
C LYS A 353 17.95 15.05 -11.81
N ALA A 354 17.70 16.30 -11.40
CA ALA A 354 18.64 17.09 -10.64
C ALA A 354 18.72 16.69 -9.16
N GLY A 355 17.78 15.86 -8.68
CA GLY A 355 17.71 15.37 -7.30
C GLY A 355 16.85 16.23 -6.38
N HIS A 356 16.05 17.15 -6.91
CA HIS A 356 15.06 17.91 -6.15
C HIS A 356 13.77 17.12 -6.04
N ASP A 357 13.07 17.25 -4.91
CA ASP A 357 11.73 16.70 -4.74
C ASP A 357 10.78 17.27 -5.80
N PHE A 358 9.81 16.45 -6.25
CA PHE A 358 8.78 16.94 -7.16
C PHE A 358 7.88 17.95 -6.46
N ASP A 359 7.77 19.13 -7.07
CA ASP A 359 6.95 20.26 -6.63
C ASP A 359 5.79 20.44 -7.61
N GLY A 360 4.56 20.34 -7.13
CA GLY A 360 3.37 20.42 -7.99
C GLY A 360 3.17 21.78 -8.68
N SER A 361 3.86 22.83 -8.24
CA SER A 361 3.87 24.15 -8.93
C SER A 361 4.75 24.17 -10.17
N GLN A 362 5.63 23.17 -10.35
CA GLN A 362 6.59 23.10 -11.46
C GLN A 362 6.09 22.18 -12.56
N THR A 363 6.69 22.32 -13.76
CA THR A 363 6.39 21.44 -14.89
C THR A 363 7.55 20.47 -15.13
N TYR A 364 7.21 19.20 -15.30
CA TYR A 364 8.17 18.13 -15.55
C TYR A 364 7.82 17.39 -16.84
N ARG A 365 8.82 16.79 -17.46
CA ARG A 365 8.68 15.93 -18.63
C ARG A 365 9.39 14.60 -18.42
N LEU A 366 8.69 13.52 -18.72
CA LEU A 366 9.25 12.18 -18.89
C LEU A 366 9.20 11.81 -20.38
N SER A 367 10.32 11.54 -21.00
CA SER A 367 10.39 11.03 -22.37
C SER A 367 10.48 9.51 -22.34
N VAL A 368 9.40 8.82 -22.71
CA VAL A 368 9.30 7.36 -22.74
C VAL A 368 9.65 6.87 -24.14
N ALA A 369 10.68 6.04 -24.27
CA ALA A 369 11.09 5.48 -25.55
C ALA A 369 10.00 4.62 -26.21
N ALA A 370 10.07 4.43 -27.53
CA ALA A 370 9.06 3.65 -28.27
C ALA A 370 9.06 2.15 -27.91
N ASP A 371 10.22 1.63 -27.49
CA ASP A 371 10.52 0.22 -27.27
C ASP A 371 10.45 -0.18 -25.79
N VAL A 372 9.48 0.37 -25.02
CA VAL A 372 9.29 -0.04 -23.63
C VAL A 372 9.18 -1.56 -23.52
N PRO A 373 9.97 -2.21 -22.64
CA PRO A 373 10.09 -3.67 -22.58
C PRO A 373 8.90 -4.32 -21.85
N VAL A 374 7.70 -4.23 -22.42
CA VAL A 374 6.46 -4.82 -21.92
C VAL A 374 5.73 -5.59 -23.02
N GLN A 375 5.06 -6.68 -22.65
CA GLN A 375 4.19 -7.43 -23.56
C GLN A 375 2.75 -6.94 -23.53
N GLN A 376 2.35 -6.24 -22.46
CA GLN A 376 0.99 -5.71 -22.33
C GLN A 376 1.00 -4.18 -22.45
N TYR A 377 1.24 -3.47 -21.38
CA TYR A 377 1.24 -2.01 -21.38
C TYR A 377 2.14 -1.43 -20.29
N TRP A 378 2.38 -0.13 -20.40
CA TRP A 378 2.99 0.66 -19.33
C TRP A 378 2.09 1.85 -18.95
N SER A 379 2.25 2.34 -17.73
CA SER A 379 1.59 3.58 -17.30
C SER A 379 2.46 4.38 -16.34
N LEU A 380 2.27 5.71 -16.35
CA LEU A 380 2.81 6.64 -15.37
C LEU A 380 1.64 7.22 -14.57
N THR A 381 1.72 7.14 -13.25
CA THR A 381 0.72 7.69 -12.33
C THR A 381 1.38 8.66 -11.36
N ALA A 382 0.72 9.79 -11.08
CA ALA A 382 1.14 10.74 -10.06
C ALA A 382 0.29 10.60 -8.79
N TYR A 383 0.95 10.69 -7.63
CA TYR A 383 0.33 10.61 -6.31
C TYR A 383 0.73 11.81 -5.46
N ASP A 384 -0.13 12.16 -4.54
CA ASP A 384 0.20 13.12 -3.49
C ASP A 384 1.28 12.55 -2.56
N ARG A 385 2.33 13.32 -2.32
CA ARG A 385 3.50 12.85 -1.57
C ARG A 385 3.24 12.62 -0.08
N GLU A 386 2.28 13.32 0.49
CA GLU A 386 1.96 13.20 1.92
C GLU A 386 1.01 12.03 2.21
N THR A 387 0.06 11.79 1.30
CA THR A 387 -0.98 10.77 1.50
C THR A 387 -0.74 9.49 0.72
N HIS A 388 0.17 9.51 -0.26
CA HIS A 388 0.44 8.44 -1.23
C HIS A 388 -0.81 7.97 -1.99
N ALA A 389 -1.85 8.79 -1.99
CA ALA A 389 -3.09 8.57 -2.72
C ALA A 389 -3.12 9.41 -4.00
N LEU A 390 -4.14 9.23 -4.84
CA LEU A 390 -4.33 10.08 -6.02
C LEU A 390 -4.49 11.54 -5.60
N ILE A 391 -3.88 12.45 -6.36
CA ILE A 391 -3.94 13.89 -6.08
C ILE A 391 -5.40 14.35 -6.14
N ARG A 392 -5.89 14.93 -5.05
CA ARG A 392 -7.29 15.34 -4.91
C ARG A 392 -7.65 16.41 -5.94
N ASN A 393 -8.90 16.37 -6.38
CA ASN A 393 -9.49 17.32 -7.33
C ASN A 393 -8.79 17.34 -8.70
N MET A 394 -7.99 16.31 -9.02
CA MET A 394 -7.37 16.13 -10.33
C MET A 394 -8.09 15.02 -11.09
N ASP A 395 -8.71 15.37 -12.22
CA ASP A 395 -9.53 14.43 -13.01
C ASP A 395 -8.72 13.36 -13.74
N ARG A 396 -7.41 13.58 -13.85
CA ARG A 396 -6.50 12.71 -14.55
C ARG A 396 -5.28 12.39 -13.68
N ALA A 397 -5.17 11.15 -13.24
CA ALA A 397 -4.08 10.71 -12.37
C ALA A 397 -2.96 9.99 -13.13
N SER A 398 -3.22 9.49 -14.36
CA SER A 398 -2.26 8.67 -15.10
C SER A 398 -2.28 8.93 -16.61
N ARG A 399 -1.21 8.43 -17.26
CA ARG A 399 -1.10 8.22 -18.70
C ARG A 399 -0.57 6.82 -18.98
N SER A 400 -1.27 6.09 -19.83
CA SER A 400 -0.97 4.70 -20.18
C SER A 400 -0.81 4.54 -21.70
N SER A 401 0.02 3.58 -22.10
CA SER A 401 0.19 3.21 -23.52
C SER A 401 -1.08 2.65 -24.17
N GLN A 402 -2.12 2.33 -23.38
CA GLN A 402 -3.43 1.86 -23.85
C GLN A 402 -4.39 3.00 -24.22
N ILE A 403 -4.06 4.24 -23.87
CA ILE A 403 -4.97 5.39 -24.07
C ILE A 403 -4.89 5.82 -25.53
N ALA A 404 -6.04 5.85 -26.20
CA ALA A 404 -6.13 6.08 -27.66
C ALA A 404 -5.68 7.50 -28.07
N ASP A 405 -5.83 8.52 -27.23
CA ASP A 405 -5.45 9.91 -27.49
C ASP A 405 -3.99 10.22 -27.13
N LEU A 406 -3.22 9.23 -26.69
CA LEU A 406 -1.80 9.42 -26.36
C LEU A 406 -1.01 9.81 -27.59
N LYS A 407 -0.43 11.01 -27.59
CA LYS A 407 0.36 11.53 -28.71
C LYS A 407 1.78 10.96 -28.70
N LYS A 408 2.19 10.39 -29.82
CA LYS A 408 3.54 9.91 -30.04
C LYS A 408 4.36 10.89 -30.86
N ASN A 409 5.64 10.98 -30.56
CA ASN A 409 6.62 11.69 -31.37
C ASN A 409 6.88 10.95 -32.71
N LYS A 410 7.62 11.59 -33.63
CA LYS A 410 7.92 11.01 -34.96
C LYS A 410 8.71 9.68 -34.87
N ASP A 411 9.51 9.52 -33.82
CA ASP A 411 10.30 8.31 -33.55
C ASP A 411 9.53 7.25 -32.75
N GLY A 412 8.26 7.50 -32.45
CA GLY A 412 7.40 6.61 -31.68
C GLY A 412 7.50 6.78 -30.17
N SER A 413 8.42 7.59 -29.66
CA SER A 413 8.50 7.91 -28.23
C SER A 413 7.30 8.73 -27.76
N VAL A 414 7.11 8.83 -26.45
CA VAL A 414 6.00 9.56 -25.83
C VAL A 414 6.56 10.52 -24.77
N ASP A 415 6.29 11.82 -24.90
CA ASP A 415 6.56 12.76 -23.84
C ASP A 415 5.33 12.89 -22.93
N ILE A 416 5.48 12.55 -21.65
CA ILE A 416 4.47 12.75 -20.60
C ILE A 416 4.85 13.99 -19.82
N PHE A 417 3.86 14.86 -19.59
CA PHE A 417 4.04 16.11 -18.84
C PHE A 417 3.31 16.03 -17.51
N LEU A 418 3.93 16.54 -16.45
CA LEU A 418 3.32 16.69 -15.13
C LEU A 418 3.46 18.14 -14.71
N GLY A 419 2.40 18.73 -14.17
CA GLY A 419 2.44 20.13 -13.74
C GLY A 419 1.04 20.72 -13.54
N PRO A 420 0.93 21.94 -12.99
CA PRO A 420 -0.35 22.56 -12.69
C PRO A 420 -1.13 22.96 -13.95
N LYS A 421 -0.44 23.10 -15.09
CA LYS A 421 -1.04 23.43 -16.40
C LYS A 421 -0.43 22.56 -17.48
N ALA A 422 -1.27 22.18 -18.44
CA ALA A 422 -0.80 21.49 -19.64
C ALA A 422 0.10 22.40 -20.47
N PRO A 423 1.27 21.94 -20.95
CA PRO A 423 2.02 22.69 -21.93
C PRO A 423 1.28 22.72 -23.27
N LYS A 424 1.45 23.81 -24.02
CA LYS A 424 0.80 24.00 -25.31
C LYS A 424 1.10 22.84 -26.29
N GLY A 425 0.05 22.17 -26.74
CA GLY A 425 0.16 21.00 -27.60
C GLY A 425 0.46 19.69 -26.88
N GLY A 426 0.65 19.71 -25.56
CA GLY A 426 0.91 18.54 -24.71
C GLY A 426 -0.30 18.08 -23.89
N GLU A 427 -1.48 18.62 -24.11
CA GLU A 427 -2.69 18.40 -23.30
C GLU A 427 -3.10 16.92 -23.26
N ALA A 428 -2.91 16.20 -24.36
CA ALA A 428 -3.23 14.77 -24.43
C ALA A 428 -2.32 13.92 -23.54
N ASN A 429 -1.09 14.34 -23.30
CA ASN A 429 -0.07 13.60 -22.56
C ASN A 429 0.19 14.20 -21.15
N TRP A 430 -0.67 15.08 -20.68
CA TRP A 430 -0.48 15.80 -19.43
C TRP A 430 -1.19 15.11 -18.26
N ILE A 431 -0.53 15.09 -17.11
CA ILE A 431 -1.05 14.69 -15.80
C ILE A 431 -1.04 15.94 -14.90
N PRO A 432 -2.19 16.41 -14.41
CA PRO A 432 -2.27 17.58 -13.52
C PRO A 432 -1.65 17.30 -12.16
N THR A 433 -1.02 18.33 -11.57
CA THR A 433 -0.49 18.34 -10.21
C THR A 433 -1.08 19.50 -9.42
N ASP A 434 -1.14 19.35 -8.08
CA ASP A 434 -1.58 20.42 -7.18
C ASP A 434 -0.40 21.35 -6.88
N PRO A 435 -0.48 22.66 -7.22
CA PRO A 435 0.63 23.59 -7.07
C PRO A 435 1.07 23.84 -5.61
N ASP A 436 0.21 23.53 -4.64
CA ASP A 436 0.49 23.72 -3.22
C ASP A 436 1.08 22.48 -2.55
N ARG A 437 1.32 21.40 -3.32
CA ARG A 437 1.73 20.10 -2.79
C ARG A 437 2.91 19.50 -3.54
N LYS A 438 3.68 18.68 -2.83
CA LYS A 438 4.65 17.77 -3.45
C LYS A 438 3.92 16.53 -3.98
N PHE A 439 4.53 15.87 -4.97
CA PHE A 439 4.02 14.64 -5.53
C PHE A 439 5.11 13.58 -5.70
N GLU A 440 4.72 12.39 -6.00
CA GLU A 440 5.58 11.27 -6.38
C GLU A 440 4.99 10.58 -7.60
N VAL A 441 5.80 9.79 -8.30
CA VAL A 441 5.35 9.10 -9.50
C VAL A 441 5.70 7.63 -9.46
N MET A 442 4.82 6.82 -10.05
CA MET A 442 5.06 5.39 -10.23
C MET A 442 4.92 5.03 -11.71
N PHE A 443 5.97 4.43 -12.28
CA PHE A 443 5.97 3.86 -13.61
C PHE A 443 5.73 2.35 -13.52
N ARG A 444 4.62 1.90 -14.10
CA ARG A 444 4.22 0.51 -14.09
C ARG A 444 4.48 -0.16 -15.42
N LEU A 445 5.06 -1.36 -15.37
CA LEU A 445 5.32 -2.20 -16.53
C LEU A 445 4.54 -3.51 -16.36
N TYR A 446 3.65 -3.81 -17.29
CA TYR A 446 2.83 -5.02 -17.28
C TYR A 446 3.35 -6.05 -18.27
N ALA A 447 3.55 -7.28 -17.75
CA ALA A 447 4.29 -8.34 -18.45
C ALA A 447 5.66 -7.85 -18.96
N PRO A 448 6.54 -7.35 -18.06
CA PRO A 448 7.86 -6.85 -18.46
C PRO A 448 8.71 -7.96 -19.08
N THR A 449 9.55 -7.58 -20.03
CA THR A 449 10.46 -8.50 -20.71
C THR A 449 11.87 -8.46 -20.11
N LYS A 450 12.74 -9.36 -20.60
CA LYS A 450 14.13 -9.48 -20.13
C LYS A 450 14.90 -8.16 -20.18
N ALA A 451 14.66 -7.32 -21.19
CA ALA A 451 15.38 -6.05 -21.38
C ALA A 451 15.22 -5.05 -20.22
N LEU A 452 14.14 -5.16 -19.41
CA LEU A 452 14.01 -4.41 -18.16
C LEU A 452 15.01 -4.91 -17.11
N PHE A 453 15.09 -6.23 -16.92
CA PHE A 453 15.83 -6.84 -15.80
C PHE A 453 17.35 -6.90 -16.05
N ASP A 454 17.78 -7.06 -17.30
CA ASP A 454 19.19 -6.96 -17.68
C ASP A 454 19.66 -5.52 -17.92
N LYS A 455 18.71 -4.55 -17.73
CA LYS A 455 18.95 -3.11 -17.82
C LYS A 455 19.50 -2.66 -19.19
N SER A 456 19.22 -3.41 -20.25
CA SER A 456 19.52 -2.99 -21.61
C SER A 456 18.57 -1.89 -22.11
N TRP A 457 17.41 -1.74 -21.44
CA TRP A 457 16.52 -0.60 -21.57
C TRP A 457 16.54 0.20 -20.27
N VAL A 458 16.63 1.52 -20.37
CA VAL A 458 16.67 2.43 -19.23
C VAL A 458 15.58 3.48 -19.37
N LEU A 459 14.76 3.64 -18.32
CA LEU A 459 13.77 4.71 -18.22
C LEU A 459 14.50 6.01 -17.86
N PRO A 460 14.41 7.09 -18.67
CA PRO A 460 15.00 8.37 -18.32
C PRO A 460 14.37 8.96 -17.03
N ASP A 461 15.14 9.72 -16.28
CA ASP A 461 14.60 10.51 -15.19
C ASP A 461 13.73 11.66 -15.69
N LEU A 462 12.81 12.15 -14.85
CA LEU A 462 11.99 13.32 -15.19
C LEU A 462 12.83 14.60 -15.17
N ASP A 463 12.78 15.34 -16.28
CA ASP A 463 13.39 16.66 -16.39
C ASP A 463 12.39 17.74 -15.95
N ARG A 464 12.82 18.66 -15.07
CA ARG A 464 12.10 19.90 -14.84
C ARG A 464 12.27 20.80 -16.06
N ILE A 465 11.17 21.29 -16.61
CA ILE A 465 11.16 22.14 -17.80
C ILE A 465 10.51 23.49 -17.49
N GLU A 466 10.95 24.55 -18.19
CA GLU A 466 10.24 25.81 -18.18
C GLU A 466 8.92 25.66 -18.95
N ALA A 467 7.81 26.09 -18.35
CA ALA A 467 6.55 26.16 -19.07
C ALA A 467 6.71 27.17 -20.21
N LYS A 468 6.81 26.71 -21.44
CA LYS A 468 6.70 27.62 -22.60
C LYS A 468 5.25 28.07 -22.67
N GLU A 469 5.04 29.40 -22.47
CA GLU A 469 3.76 30.08 -22.62
C GLU A 469 3.12 29.86 -24.02
#